data_b791f59a07284401cc0f4e0cb62a4b3e
#
_entry.id   b791f59a07284401cc0f4e0cb62a4b3e
#
_cell.length_a   1.000
_cell.length_b   1.000
_cell.length_c   1.000
_cell.angle_alpha   90.00
_cell.angle_beta   90.00
_cell.angle_gamma   90.00
#
_symmetry.space_group_name_H-M   'P 1'
#
loop_
_entity.id
_entity.type
_entity.pdbx_description
1 polymer ?
#
loop_
_entity_poly.entity_id
_entity_poly.type
_entity_poly.pdbx_seq_one_letter_code
_entity_poly.pdbx_strand_id
1 'polypeptide(L)'
;MYKIDFNNPIHIHFIGIGGISMSGLAKILLSEGFTVSGSDAHSSALTDELIGDGCIVSVPQSAGNITNDIDLVVYTAAIHPDNPEFKAAKEAGLPMLTRAELLGQIMTIYKNAINIAGTHGKTTTTSMVSEILLAANMDPTISVGGILNSIGGNTRVGGNKYFVAEACEYTNSFLSFNPTMNIILNVKEDHLDFFKDIDDIRHSFKLFTERLPSDGTLIINTDIDNYEYFYQDTDCEVITFGSDPAKSMYSASDITYDELGRCTYSLLINGEKADTITLGVPGLHNVYNSLAAIAAARKLSVDMEHIKAGLSNFKGTNRRFEKKGTFNGVTVIDDYAHHPDEIRATLSSAAHYPHNRVWVVFQPHTYSRTKLLFNEFADALSHADKVVLAKIYAARETDTLGISSADLCEKIKSLGKECVYIDNFEDIEKYLLKNCINGDLLITMGAGDVYQIGEDLLK
;
A
#
# COMPACT_ATOMS: atom_id res chain seq x y z
N MET A 1 -14.11 -22.41 9.69
CA MET A 1 -13.80 -21.03 10.12
C MET A 1 -14.92 -20.56 11.05
N TYR A 2 -14.57 -19.92 12.18
CA TYR A 2 -15.53 -19.28 13.09
C TYR A 2 -16.20 -18.10 12.38
N LYS A 3 -17.53 -17.94 12.55
CA LYS A 3 -18.29 -16.84 12.00
C LYS A 3 -18.75 -15.90 13.11
N ILE A 4 -18.40 -14.63 13.02
CA ILE A 4 -18.79 -13.60 13.97
C ILE A 4 -20.23 -13.20 13.70
N ASP A 5 -21.07 -13.16 14.75
CA ASP A 5 -22.39 -12.54 14.71
C ASP A 5 -22.27 -11.09 15.18
N PHE A 6 -22.30 -10.14 14.24
CA PHE A 6 -22.17 -8.72 14.54
C PHE A 6 -23.39 -8.13 15.28
N ASN A 7 -24.51 -8.87 15.37
CA ASN A 7 -25.67 -8.46 16.17
C ASN A 7 -25.53 -8.86 17.65
N ASN A 8 -24.60 -9.74 17.97
CA ASN A 8 -24.33 -10.21 19.33
C ASN A 8 -22.82 -10.05 19.63
N PRO A 9 -22.38 -8.84 20.00
CA PRO A 9 -20.97 -8.54 20.27
C PRO A 9 -20.40 -9.43 21.37
N ILE A 10 -19.21 -9.94 21.16
CA ILE A 10 -18.45 -10.85 22.03
C ILE A 10 -17.13 -10.19 22.45
N HIS A 11 -16.36 -10.88 23.32
CA HIS A 11 -15.02 -10.46 23.68
C HIS A 11 -13.97 -11.02 22.71
N ILE A 12 -13.28 -10.15 21.99
CA ILE A 12 -12.24 -10.49 21.01
C ILE A 12 -10.88 -10.03 21.50
N HIS A 13 -9.93 -10.97 21.55
CA HIS A 13 -8.55 -10.68 21.95
C HIS A 13 -7.60 -10.65 20.75
N PHE A 14 -6.75 -9.63 20.64
CA PHE A 14 -5.81 -9.42 19.56
C PHE A 14 -4.37 -9.72 19.99
N ILE A 15 -3.70 -10.69 19.36
CA ILE A 15 -2.25 -10.92 19.55
C ILE A 15 -1.50 -10.06 18.53
N GLY A 16 -0.78 -9.03 19.02
CA GLY A 16 -0.13 -8.00 18.20
C GLY A 16 -1.05 -6.84 17.86
N ILE A 17 -1.84 -6.35 18.84
CA ILE A 17 -2.86 -5.31 18.66
C ILE A 17 -2.29 -3.96 18.21
N GLY A 18 -1.02 -3.65 18.59
CA GLY A 18 -0.32 -2.41 18.21
C GLY A 18 0.14 -2.37 16.74
N GLY A 19 -0.03 -3.45 15.99
CA GLY A 19 0.24 -3.44 14.56
C GLY A 19 -0.71 -2.50 13.80
N ILE A 20 -0.18 -1.76 12.81
CA ILE A 20 -0.91 -0.72 12.07
C ILE A 20 -2.29 -1.18 11.59
N SER A 21 -2.40 -2.36 10.98
CA SER A 21 -3.68 -2.90 10.49
C SER A 21 -4.52 -3.53 11.61
N MET A 22 -3.90 -4.10 12.66
CA MET A 22 -4.60 -4.72 13.77
C MET A 22 -5.32 -3.68 14.62
N SER A 23 -4.66 -2.56 14.91
CA SER A 23 -5.24 -1.44 15.66
C SER A 23 -6.49 -0.86 14.95
N GLY A 24 -6.45 -0.77 13.63
CA GLY A 24 -7.61 -0.34 12.84
C GLY A 24 -8.81 -1.28 12.97
N LEU A 25 -8.58 -2.59 12.90
CA LEU A 25 -9.66 -3.58 13.08
C LEU A 25 -10.22 -3.56 14.51
N ALA A 26 -9.35 -3.37 15.51
CA ALA A 26 -9.77 -3.21 16.90
C ALA A 26 -10.72 -2.00 17.07
N LYS A 27 -10.39 -0.84 16.48
CA LYS A 27 -11.24 0.36 16.50
C LYS A 27 -12.60 0.13 15.83
N ILE A 28 -12.63 -0.57 14.68
CA ILE A 28 -13.89 -0.91 14.01
C ILE A 28 -14.76 -1.78 14.92
N LEU A 29 -14.20 -2.83 15.53
CA LEU A 29 -14.96 -3.70 16.43
C LEU A 29 -15.46 -2.97 17.68
N LEU A 30 -14.65 -2.06 18.26
CA LEU A 30 -15.12 -1.21 19.37
C LEU A 30 -16.33 -0.37 18.95
N SER A 31 -16.32 0.22 17.75
CA SER A 31 -17.43 1.02 17.24
C SER A 31 -18.70 0.19 17.00
N GLU A 32 -18.55 -1.12 16.74
CA GLU A 32 -19.65 -2.08 16.61
C GLU A 32 -20.07 -2.68 17.98
N GLY A 33 -19.53 -2.19 19.08
CA GLY A 33 -19.93 -2.56 20.44
C GLY A 33 -19.26 -3.83 21.01
N PHE A 34 -18.26 -4.38 20.35
CA PHE A 34 -17.48 -5.52 20.85
C PHE A 34 -16.61 -5.13 22.04
N THR A 35 -16.39 -6.06 22.98
CA THR A 35 -15.31 -5.93 23.95
C THR A 35 -14.00 -6.32 23.27
N VAL A 36 -13.03 -5.42 23.31
CA VAL A 36 -11.73 -5.65 22.64
C VAL A 36 -10.61 -5.62 23.68
N SER A 37 -9.86 -6.70 23.73
CA SER A 37 -8.57 -6.75 24.42
C SER A 37 -7.45 -7.14 23.45
N GLY A 38 -6.23 -6.97 23.88
CA GLY A 38 -5.09 -7.43 23.07
C GLY A 38 -3.77 -7.22 23.77
N SER A 39 -2.73 -7.67 23.10
CA SER A 39 -1.37 -7.57 23.57
C SER A 39 -0.41 -7.14 22.47
N ASP A 40 0.72 -6.59 22.88
CA ASP A 40 1.85 -6.35 21.99
C ASP A 40 3.18 -6.63 22.71
N ALA A 41 4.26 -6.78 21.94
CA ALA A 41 5.60 -6.95 22.49
C ALA A 41 6.11 -5.67 23.19
N HIS A 42 5.72 -4.49 22.68
CA HIS A 42 6.15 -3.18 23.15
C HIS A 42 4.97 -2.20 23.16
N SER A 43 5.02 -1.23 24.08
CA SER A 43 4.12 -0.08 24.05
C SER A 43 4.46 0.84 22.87
N SER A 44 3.44 1.46 22.30
CA SER A 44 3.56 2.40 21.18
C SER A 44 2.44 3.44 21.24
N ALA A 45 2.55 4.52 20.47
CA ALA A 45 1.48 5.50 20.35
C ALA A 45 0.13 4.87 19.93
N LEU A 46 0.16 3.81 19.09
CA LEU A 46 -1.05 3.09 18.71
C LEU A 46 -1.67 2.29 19.86
N THR A 47 -0.86 1.66 20.72
CA THR A 47 -1.37 0.95 21.91
C THR A 47 -1.95 1.94 22.92
N ASP A 48 -1.33 3.11 23.10
CA ASP A 48 -1.81 4.16 24.00
C ASP A 48 -3.15 4.75 23.49
N GLU A 49 -3.27 4.96 22.18
CA GLU A 49 -4.51 5.41 21.54
C GLU A 49 -5.63 4.39 21.77
N LEU A 50 -5.38 3.08 21.54
CA LEU A 50 -6.37 2.02 21.76
C LEU A 50 -6.83 1.93 23.22
N ILE A 51 -5.92 2.14 24.20
CA ILE A 51 -6.30 2.23 25.61
C ILE A 51 -7.23 3.43 25.83
N GLY A 52 -6.92 4.58 25.22
CA GLY A 52 -7.78 5.77 25.26
C GLY A 52 -9.15 5.55 24.65
N ASP A 53 -9.25 4.71 23.62
CA ASP A 53 -10.49 4.33 22.94
C ASP A 53 -11.31 3.27 23.73
N GLY A 54 -10.74 2.67 24.79
CA GLY A 54 -11.42 1.68 25.63
C GLY A 54 -11.00 0.22 25.43
N CYS A 55 -9.94 -0.06 24.65
CA CYS A 55 -9.35 -1.40 24.60
C CYS A 55 -8.61 -1.75 25.90
N ILE A 56 -8.61 -3.03 26.25
CA ILE A 56 -7.78 -3.59 27.32
C ILE A 56 -6.47 -4.08 26.70
N VAL A 57 -5.37 -3.32 26.86
CA VAL A 57 -4.08 -3.66 26.23
C VAL A 57 -3.06 -4.11 27.27
N SER A 58 -2.42 -5.24 27.03
CA SER A 58 -1.36 -5.83 27.85
C SER A 58 -0.01 -5.80 27.14
N VAL A 59 1.05 -5.45 27.87
CA VAL A 59 2.45 -5.48 27.41
C VAL A 59 3.30 -6.04 28.57
N PRO A 60 4.16 -7.05 28.33
CA PRO A 60 4.36 -7.80 27.09
C PRO A 60 3.30 -8.90 26.87
N GLN A 61 3.42 -9.61 25.75
CA GLN A 61 2.66 -10.81 25.45
C GLN A 61 2.94 -11.92 26.47
N SER A 62 1.87 -12.53 27.01
CA SER A 62 1.95 -13.53 28.08
C SER A 62 0.77 -14.50 28.03
N ALA A 63 0.99 -15.77 28.35
CA ALA A 63 -0.11 -16.75 28.42
C ALA A 63 -1.24 -16.33 29.37
N GLY A 64 -0.93 -15.55 30.43
CA GLY A 64 -1.92 -15.02 31.38
C GLY A 64 -2.86 -13.97 30.82
N ASN A 65 -2.59 -13.42 29.64
CA ASN A 65 -3.47 -12.46 28.95
C ASN A 65 -4.68 -13.18 28.30
N ILE A 66 -4.61 -14.50 28.12
CA ILE A 66 -5.72 -15.33 27.62
C ILE A 66 -6.59 -15.70 28.83
N THR A 67 -7.65 -14.94 29.03
CA THR A 67 -8.60 -15.10 30.14
C THR A 67 -9.84 -15.90 29.73
N ASN A 68 -10.62 -16.40 30.69
CA ASN A 68 -11.77 -17.27 30.44
C ASN A 68 -12.98 -16.56 29.80
N ASP A 69 -12.99 -15.23 29.79
CA ASP A 69 -14.05 -14.38 29.21
C ASP A 69 -13.79 -14.00 27.75
N ILE A 70 -12.67 -14.46 27.18
CA ILE A 70 -12.36 -14.28 25.75
C ILE A 70 -13.11 -15.34 24.95
N ASP A 71 -13.84 -14.87 23.93
CA ASP A 71 -14.63 -15.74 23.03
C ASP A 71 -13.90 -16.06 21.73
N LEU A 72 -13.01 -15.14 21.27
CA LEU A 72 -12.32 -15.24 19.98
C LEU A 72 -10.93 -14.60 20.07
N VAL A 73 -9.94 -15.22 19.44
CA VAL A 73 -8.60 -14.68 19.30
C VAL A 73 -8.31 -14.30 17.85
N VAL A 74 -7.75 -13.12 17.64
CA VAL A 74 -7.27 -12.66 16.33
C VAL A 74 -5.76 -12.47 16.36
N TYR A 75 -5.08 -12.97 15.34
CA TYR A 75 -3.62 -12.88 15.27
C TYR A 75 -3.13 -12.47 13.88
N THR A 76 -1.94 -11.86 13.84
CA THR A 76 -1.25 -11.49 12.60
C THR A 76 -0.29 -12.58 12.15
N ALA A 77 0.04 -12.61 10.85
CA ALA A 77 1.01 -13.53 10.27
C ALA A 77 2.44 -13.41 10.88
N ALA A 78 2.72 -12.34 11.62
CA ALA A 78 3.98 -12.15 12.34
C ALA A 78 4.06 -12.97 13.65
N ILE A 79 2.94 -13.52 14.13
CA ILE A 79 2.90 -14.32 15.35
C ILE A 79 3.29 -15.74 15.02
N HIS A 80 4.39 -16.19 15.63
CA HIS A 80 4.88 -17.55 15.48
C HIS A 80 4.12 -18.54 16.41
N PRO A 81 4.06 -19.83 16.05
CA PRO A 81 3.38 -20.87 16.86
C PRO A 81 3.94 -21.05 18.29
N ASP A 82 5.15 -20.54 18.56
CA ASP A 82 5.78 -20.57 19.89
C ASP A 82 5.40 -19.40 20.80
N ASN A 83 4.67 -18.42 20.26
CA ASN A 83 4.15 -17.30 21.05
C ASN A 83 3.31 -17.79 22.23
N PRO A 84 3.51 -17.29 23.48
CA PRO A 84 2.84 -17.80 24.66
C PRO A 84 1.32 -17.64 24.63
N GLU A 85 0.79 -16.55 24.07
CA GLU A 85 -0.66 -16.35 23.95
C GLU A 85 -1.27 -17.25 22.86
N PHE A 86 -0.57 -17.40 21.72
CA PHE A 86 -1.02 -18.29 20.66
C PHE A 86 -1.15 -19.75 21.18
N LYS A 87 -0.17 -20.22 21.97
CA LYS A 87 -0.23 -21.54 22.62
C LYS A 87 -1.38 -21.62 23.59
N ALA A 88 -1.52 -20.64 24.50
CA ALA A 88 -2.56 -20.63 25.51
C ALA A 88 -3.96 -20.61 24.90
N ALA A 89 -4.20 -19.82 23.86
CA ALA A 89 -5.46 -19.78 23.14
C ALA A 89 -5.79 -21.13 22.48
N LYS A 90 -4.79 -21.76 21.87
CA LYS A 90 -4.93 -23.09 21.26
C LYS A 90 -5.22 -24.19 22.30
N GLU A 91 -4.53 -24.17 23.44
CA GLU A 91 -4.73 -25.09 24.55
C GLU A 91 -6.10 -24.92 25.21
N ALA A 92 -6.59 -23.68 25.30
CA ALA A 92 -7.94 -23.36 25.78
C ALA A 92 -9.04 -23.73 24.78
N GLY A 93 -8.70 -24.14 23.54
CA GLY A 93 -9.65 -24.46 22.49
C GLY A 93 -10.44 -23.27 21.96
N LEU A 94 -9.93 -22.05 22.13
CA LEU A 94 -10.59 -20.84 21.65
C LEU A 94 -10.62 -20.80 20.11
N PRO A 95 -11.70 -20.30 19.50
CA PRO A 95 -11.69 -19.97 18.08
C PRO A 95 -10.60 -18.97 17.77
N MET A 96 -9.93 -19.13 16.64
CA MET A 96 -8.85 -18.24 16.22
C MET A 96 -9.07 -17.83 14.76
N LEU A 97 -8.90 -16.53 14.48
CA LEU A 97 -8.93 -15.98 13.13
C LEU A 97 -7.62 -15.26 12.83
N THR A 98 -7.20 -15.34 11.58
CA THR A 98 -6.17 -14.46 11.07
C THR A 98 -6.73 -13.04 10.89
N ARG A 99 -5.85 -12.05 10.83
CA ARG A 99 -6.22 -10.66 10.51
C ARG A 99 -7.04 -10.56 9.21
N ALA A 100 -6.67 -11.33 8.18
CA ALA A 100 -7.35 -11.29 6.88
C ALA A 100 -8.77 -11.88 6.96
N GLU A 101 -8.94 -12.97 7.70
CA GLU A 101 -10.25 -13.57 7.92
C GLU A 101 -11.19 -12.65 8.72
N LEU A 102 -10.67 -11.97 9.75
CA LEU A 102 -11.45 -10.97 10.49
C LEU A 102 -11.85 -9.81 9.57
N LEU A 103 -10.90 -9.26 8.81
CA LEU A 103 -11.18 -8.16 7.88
C LEU A 103 -12.26 -8.53 6.87
N GLY A 104 -12.18 -9.76 6.31
CA GLY A 104 -13.20 -10.26 5.39
C GLY A 104 -14.58 -10.36 6.05
N GLN A 105 -14.67 -10.76 7.32
CA GLN A 105 -15.94 -10.80 8.04
C GLN A 105 -16.47 -9.39 8.35
N ILE A 106 -15.62 -8.46 8.75
CA ILE A 106 -16.00 -7.05 8.94
C ILE A 106 -16.59 -6.45 7.65
N MET A 107 -16.05 -6.78 6.47
CA MET A 107 -16.61 -6.29 5.19
C MET A 107 -18.08 -6.62 5.00
N THR A 108 -18.59 -7.71 5.58
CA THR A 108 -19.98 -8.14 5.41
C THR A 108 -21.02 -7.23 6.06
N ILE A 109 -20.62 -6.36 6.98
CA ILE A 109 -21.54 -5.38 7.59
C ILE A 109 -21.69 -4.10 6.78
N TYR A 110 -20.89 -3.93 5.71
CA TYR A 110 -20.94 -2.76 4.85
C TYR A 110 -21.70 -3.06 3.55
N LYS A 111 -22.55 -2.10 3.14
CA LYS A 111 -23.29 -2.23 1.87
C LYS A 111 -22.37 -2.25 0.66
N ASN A 112 -21.29 -1.48 0.70
CA ASN A 112 -20.29 -1.39 -0.37
C ASN A 112 -18.91 -1.62 0.22
N ALA A 113 -18.37 -2.83 0.03
CA ALA A 113 -17.01 -3.21 0.38
C ALA A 113 -16.13 -3.12 -0.88
N ILE A 114 -15.30 -2.09 -0.95
CA ILE A 114 -14.47 -1.72 -2.09
C ILE A 114 -13.04 -2.13 -1.81
N ASN A 115 -12.50 -3.06 -2.57
CA ASN A 115 -11.17 -3.58 -2.40
C ASN A 115 -10.26 -3.22 -3.57
N ILE A 116 -9.09 -2.70 -3.26
CA ILE A 116 -8.10 -2.28 -4.25
C ILE A 116 -6.92 -3.23 -4.22
N ALA A 117 -6.78 -4.02 -5.29
CA ALA A 117 -5.72 -5.00 -5.49
C ALA A 117 -4.83 -4.62 -6.67
N GLY A 118 -3.66 -5.24 -6.74
CA GLY A 118 -2.66 -5.08 -7.79
C GLY A 118 -1.26 -5.14 -7.22
N THR A 119 -0.28 -5.48 -8.02
CA THR A 119 1.11 -5.53 -7.57
C THR A 119 1.54 -4.14 -7.07
N HIS A 120 1.22 -3.08 -7.82
CA HIS A 120 1.58 -1.70 -7.50
C HIS A 120 0.36 -0.76 -7.49
N GLY A 121 0.48 0.37 -6.78
CA GLY A 121 -0.54 1.43 -6.79
C GLY A 121 -1.66 1.27 -5.77
N LYS A 122 -1.75 0.15 -5.05
CA LYS A 122 -2.81 -0.14 -4.07
C LYS A 122 -3.07 1.01 -3.09
N THR A 123 -2.06 1.38 -2.32
CA THR A 123 -2.16 2.44 -1.29
C THR A 123 -2.62 3.77 -1.87
N THR A 124 -2.03 4.17 -3.00
CA THR A 124 -2.37 5.44 -3.66
C THR A 124 -3.81 5.43 -4.17
N THR A 125 -4.24 4.35 -4.84
CA THR A 125 -5.61 4.26 -5.36
C THR A 125 -6.64 4.16 -4.24
N THR A 126 -6.36 3.38 -3.18
CA THR A 126 -7.21 3.33 -1.97
C THR A 126 -7.38 4.72 -1.37
N SER A 127 -6.28 5.49 -1.28
CA SER A 127 -6.32 6.86 -0.79
C SER A 127 -7.10 7.79 -1.71
N MET A 128 -6.94 7.70 -3.04
CA MET A 128 -7.71 8.50 -4.00
C MET A 128 -9.21 8.21 -3.91
N VAL A 129 -9.62 6.93 -3.84
CA VAL A 129 -11.03 6.55 -3.63
C VAL A 129 -11.54 7.14 -2.32
N SER A 130 -10.77 7.02 -1.25
CA SER A 130 -11.13 7.53 0.07
C SER A 130 -11.31 9.05 0.06
N GLU A 131 -10.39 9.80 -0.54
CA GLU A 131 -10.46 11.26 -0.66
C GLU A 131 -11.67 11.72 -1.47
N ILE A 132 -12.01 11.01 -2.54
CA ILE A 132 -13.22 11.31 -3.33
C ILE A 132 -14.48 11.10 -2.48
N LEU A 133 -14.56 9.98 -1.76
CA LEU A 133 -15.73 9.69 -0.91
C LEU A 133 -15.85 10.67 0.26
N LEU A 134 -14.72 11.08 0.87
CA LEU A 134 -14.68 12.12 1.90
C LEU A 134 -15.11 13.48 1.35
N ALA A 135 -14.62 13.88 0.17
CA ALA A 135 -15.04 15.12 -0.50
C ALA A 135 -16.54 15.13 -0.81
N ALA A 136 -17.11 13.96 -1.13
CA ALA A 136 -18.56 13.78 -1.36
C ALA A 136 -19.38 13.61 -0.07
N ASN A 137 -18.78 13.76 1.12
CA ASN A 137 -19.43 13.56 2.42
C ASN A 137 -20.12 12.20 2.58
N MET A 138 -19.55 11.14 1.99
CA MET A 138 -20.14 9.78 2.00
C MET A 138 -19.72 8.96 3.23
N ASP A 139 -18.97 9.54 4.15
CA ASP A 139 -18.58 8.97 5.44
C ASP A 139 -18.01 7.53 5.37
N PRO A 140 -16.95 7.25 4.58
CA PRO A 140 -16.43 5.90 4.44
C PRO A 140 -15.65 5.45 5.69
N THR A 141 -15.73 4.15 6.00
CA THR A 141 -14.72 3.45 6.78
C THR A 141 -13.55 3.13 5.85
N ILE A 142 -12.33 3.43 6.28
CA ILE A 142 -11.12 3.38 5.45
C ILE A 142 -10.07 2.51 6.14
N SER A 143 -9.44 1.60 5.38
CA SER A 143 -8.27 0.83 5.80
C SER A 143 -7.22 0.86 4.68
N VAL A 144 -6.22 1.72 4.82
CA VAL A 144 -5.17 1.97 3.83
C VAL A 144 -3.80 1.51 4.36
N GLY A 145 -2.91 1.08 3.47
CA GLY A 145 -1.59 0.54 3.85
C GLY A 145 -0.57 1.59 4.32
N GLY A 146 -0.83 2.87 4.11
CA GLY A 146 0.03 3.99 4.51
C GLY A 146 -0.73 5.04 5.30
N ILE A 147 -0.02 6.04 5.84
CA ILE A 147 -0.65 7.15 6.54
C ILE A 147 -1.26 8.11 5.53
N LEU A 148 -2.57 8.32 5.63
CA LEU A 148 -3.34 9.29 4.85
C LEU A 148 -3.60 10.52 5.73
N ASN A 149 -3.01 11.66 5.37
CA ASN A 149 -3.00 12.86 6.22
C ASN A 149 -4.41 13.42 6.50
N SER A 150 -5.34 13.29 5.56
CA SER A 150 -6.73 13.78 5.72
C SER A 150 -7.51 13.07 6.84
N ILE A 151 -7.10 11.85 7.19
CA ILE A 151 -7.71 11.08 8.29
C ILE A 151 -6.78 10.94 9.50
N GLY A 152 -5.57 11.52 9.44
CA GLY A 152 -4.59 11.48 10.53
C GLY A 152 -4.01 10.08 10.82
N GLY A 153 -4.15 9.11 9.91
CA GLY A 153 -3.72 7.74 10.13
C GLY A 153 -3.93 6.83 8.92
N ASN A 154 -3.95 5.55 9.16
CA ASN A 154 -4.19 4.53 8.15
C ASN A 154 -5.60 3.91 8.24
N THR A 155 -6.35 4.24 9.28
CA THR A 155 -7.70 3.74 9.50
C THR A 155 -8.60 4.87 9.96
N ARG A 156 -9.78 4.93 9.37
CA ARG A 156 -10.89 5.78 9.81
C ARG A 156 -12.14 4.92 9.96
N VAL A 157 -12.81 5.03 11.08
CA VAL A 157 -14.14 4.45 11.26
C VAL A 157 -15.19 5.48 10.83
N GLY A 158 -15.97 5.16 9.82
CA GLY A 158 -17.07 5.95 9.31
C GLY A 158 -18.40 5.23 9.51
N GLY A 159 -19.40 5.59 8.70
CA GLY A 159 -20.68 4.86 8.67
C GLY A 159 -20.56 3.48 8.01
N ASN A 160 -21.61 2.68 8.14
CA ASN A 160 -21.67 1.29 7.65
C ASN A 160 -22.03 1.14 6.15
N LYS A 161 -22.03 2.22 5.38
CA LYS A 161 -22.40 2.17 3.97
C LYS A 161 -21.23 1.86 3.05
N TYR A 162 -20.05 2.37 3.35
CA TYR A 162 -18.87 2.26 2.51
C TYR A 162 -17.65 1.80 3.31
N PHE A 163 -17.00 0.75 2.83
CA PHE A 163 -15.72 0.29 3.33
C PHE A 163 -14.70 0.29 2.19
N VAL A 164 -13.60 1.00 2.35
CA VAL A 164 -12.53 1.09 1.35
C VAL A 164 -11.28 0.46 1.92
N ALA A 165 -10.75 -0.59 1.30
CA ALA A 165 -9.62 -1.32 1.81
C ALA A 165 -8.59 -1.70 0.74
N GLU A 166 -7.32 -1.71 1.13
CA GLU A 166 -6.28 -2.38 0.37
C GLU A 166 -6.43 -3.89 0.45
N ALA A 167 -6.32 -4.56 -0.70
CA ALA A 167 -6.37 -5.99 -0.85
C ALA A 167 -5.00 -6.52 -1.30
N CYS A 168 -4.21 -7.03 -0.35
CA CYS A 168 -2.88 -7.56 -0.61
C CYS A 168 -2.97 -9.02 -1.08
N GLU A 169 -2.32 -9.30 -2.20
CA GLU A 169 -2.21 -10.64 -2.79
C GLU A 169 -1.30 -11.58 -2.01
N TYR A 170 -0.33 -11.03 -1.26
CA TYR A 170 0.66 -11.81 -0.54
C TYR A 170 0.01 -12.82 0.41
N THR A 171 0.48 -14.06 0.36
CA THR A 171 -0.08 -15.21 1.09
C THR A 171 -1.58 -15.48 0.82
N ASN A 172 -2.08 -15.00 -0.33
CA ASN A 172 -3.50 -15.13 -0.69
C ASN A 172 -4.47 -14.49 0.33
N SER A 173 -4.01 -13.51 1.11
CA SER A 173 -4.80 -12.91 2.19
C SER A 173 -6.09 -12.28 1.68
N PHE A 174 -6.09 -11.68 0.49
CA PHE A 174 -7.28 -11.06 -0.11
C PHE A 174 -8.39 -12.08 -0.48
N LEU A 175 -8.07 -13.39 -0.57
CA LEU A 175 -9.07 -14.44 -0.79
C LEU A 175 -9.98 -14.69 0.42
N SER A 176 -9.62 -14.14 1.60
CA SER A 176 -10.48 -14.16 2.78
C SER A 176 -11.54 -13.04 2.77
N PHE A 177 -11.49 -12.11 1.80
CA PHE A 177 -12.35 -10.94 1.75
C PHE A 177 -13.73 -11.25 1.19
N ASN A 178 -14.72 -10.41 1.55
CA ASN A 178 -16.08 -10.47 1.04
C ASN A 178 -16.41 -9.13 0.33
N PRO A 179 -15.95 -8.96 -0.91
CA PRO A 179 -16.11 -7.71 -1.65
C PRO A 179 -17.52 -7.56 -2.25
N THR A 180 -17.91 -6.30 -2.48
CA THR A 180 -18.99 -5.95 -3.44
C THR A 180 -18.40 -5.26 -4.68
N MET A 181 -17.18 -4.72 -4.55
CA MET A 181 -16.43 -4.11 -5.65
C MET A 181 -14.95 -4.45 -5.51
N ASN A 182 -14.36 -5.00 -6.56
CA ASN A 182 -12.92 -5.22 -6.67
C ASN A 182 -12.31 -4.35 -7.74
N ILE A 183 -11.14 -3.78 -7.46
CA ILE A 183 -10.33 -3.02 -8.42
C ILE A 183 -9.02 -3.78 -8.61
N ILE A 184 -8.65 -4.09 -9.86
CA ILE A 184 -7.37 -4.70 -10.21
C ILE A 184 -6.56 -3.72 -11.05
N LEU A 185 -5.48 -3.19 -10.45
CA LEU A 185 -4.66 -2.14 -11.07
C LEU A 185 -3.65 -2.69 -12.07
N ASN A 186 -2.96 -3.73 -11.69
CA ASN A 186 -1.94 -4.42 -12.49
C ASN A 186 -1.63 -5.79 -11.85
N VAL A 187 -1.06 -6.70 -12.64
CA VAL A 187 -0.63 -8.03 -12.20
C VAL A 187 0.75 -8.28 -12.79
N LYS A 188 1.76 -8.32 -11.92
CA LYS A 188 3.17 -8.52 -12.26
C LYS A 188 3.84 -9.48 -11.30
N GLU A 189 5.05 -9.92 -11.63
CA GLU A 189 5.85 -10.76 -10.74
C GLU A 189 6.26 -9.99 -9.49
N ASP A 190 5.79 -10.44 -8.35
CA ASP A 190 6.25 -10.06 -7.01
C ASP A 190 5.95 -11.21 -6.04
N HIS A 191 6.50 -11.17 -4.84
CA HIS A 191 6.28 -12.18 -3.81
C HIS A 191 6.57 -13.63 -4.27
N LEU A 192 7.65 -13.83 -5.06
CA LEU A 192 8.07 -15.15 -5.55
C LEU A 192 8.70 -16.03 -4.45
N ASP A 193 8.74 -15.54 -3.21
CA ASP A 193 8.92 -16.33 -1.99
C ASP A 193 7.66 -17.13 -1.61
N PHE A 194 6.50 -16.71 -2.09
CA PHE A 194 5.20 -17.35 -1.87
C PHE A 194 4.61 -17.92 -3.16
N PHE A 195 4.54 -17.13 -4.23
CA PHE A 195 4.05 -17.56 -5.54
C PHE A 195 5.14 -18.26 -6.34
N LYS A 196 4.73 -19.27 -7.10
CA LYS A 196 5.64 -20.04 -7.94
C LYS A 196 6.14 -19.23 -9.15
N ASP A 197 5.23 -18.55 -9.83
CA ASP A 197 5.46 -17.81 -11.06
C ASP A 197 4.30 -16.83 -11.32
N ILE A 198 4.37 -16.10 -12.44
CA ILE A 198 3.33 -15.15 -12.85
C ILE A 198 1.96 -15.82 -13.08
N ASP A 199 1.93 -17.07 -13.54
CA ASP A 199 0.67 -17.77 -13.78
C ASP A 199 -0.04 -18.12 -12.47
N ASP A 200 0.72 -18.46 -11.42
CA ASP A 200 0.20 -18.67 -10.07
C ASP A 200 -0.35 -17.36 -9.47
N ILE A 201 0.34 -16.24 -9.67
CA ILE A 201 -0.15 -14.89 -9.28
C ILE A 201 -1.44 -14.58 -10.04
N ARG A 202 -1.48 -14.77 -11.36
CA ARG A 202 -2.68 -14.53 -12.17
C ARG A 202 -3.87 -15.38 -11.73
N HIS A 203 -3.61 -16.64 -11.42
CA HIS A 203 -4.64 -17.53 -10.88
C HIS A 203 -5.20 -17.02 -9.54
N SER A 204 -4.34 -16.54 -8.66
CA SER A 204 -4.76 -15.94 -7.38
C SER A 204 -5.65 -14.71 -7.58
N PHE A 205 -5.31 -13.80 -8.50
CA PHE A 205 -6.16 -12.65 -8.84
C PHE A 205 -7.49 -13.06 -9.48
N LYS A 206 -7.51 -14.15 -10.28
CA LYS A 206 -8.77 -14.72 -10.80
C LYS A 206 -9.66 -15.21 -9.65
N LEU A 207 -9.12 -15.99 -8.72
CA LEU A 207 -9.85 -16.42 -7.53
C LEU A 207 -10.37 -15.24 -6.68
N PHE A 208 -9.61 -14.13 -6.63
CA PHE A 208 -10.06 -12.91 -5.96
C PHE A 208 -11.27 -12.26 -6.69
N THR A 209 -11.31 -12.28 -8.01
CA THR A 209 -12.48 -11.83 -8.79
C THR A 209 -13.69 -12.72 -8.54
N GLU A 210 -13.51 -14.03 -8.47
CA GLU A 210 -14.57 -15.01 -8.17
C GLU A 210 -15.19 -14.85 -6.77
N ARG A 211 -14.57 -14.03 -5.89
CA ARG A 211 -15.17 -13.64 -4.60
C ARG A 211 -16.30 -12.62 -4.74
N LEU A 212 -16.42 -11.95 -5.88
CA LEU A 212 -17.51 -11.01 -6.14
C LEU A 212 -18.85 -11.75 -6.26
N PRO A 213 -19.93 -11.22 -5.65
CA PRO A 213 -21.28 -11.71 -5.94
C PRO A 213 -21.69 -11.37 -7.40
N SER A 214 -22.72 -12.00 -7.91
CA SER A 214 -23.20 -11.77 -9.29
C SER A 214 -23.67 -10.33 -9.53
N ASP A 215 -24.09 -9.61 -8.50
CA ASP A 215 -24.42 -8.19 -8.54
C ASP A 215 -23.23 -7.28 -8.15
N GLY A 216 -22.05 -7.86 -7.96
CA GLY A 216 -20.81 -7.15 -7.67
C GLY A 216 -20.24 -6.46 -8.89
N THR A 217 -19.16 -5.68 -8.69
CA THR A 217 -18.49 -4.93 -9.76
C THR A 217 -17.00 -5.20 -9.75
N LEU A 218 -16.45 -5.59 -10.90
CA LEU A 218 -15.02 -5.61 -11.15
C LEU A 218 -14.61 -4.35 -11.92
N ILE A 219 -13.60 -3.62 -11.44
CA ILE A 219 -12.93 -2.55 -12.17
C ILE A 219 -11.52 -3.03 -12.51
N ILE A 220 -11.19 -3.16 -13.80
CA ILE A 220 -9.96 -3.80 -14.23
C ILE A 220 -9.21 -2.99 -15.29
N ASN A 221 -7.88 -2.98 -15.17
CA ASN A 221 -6.99 -2.34 -16.13
C ASN A 221 -6.82 -3.20 -17.39
N THR A 222 -7.14 -2.63 -18.55
CA THR A 222 -6.98 -3.28 -19.86
C THR A 222 -5.54 -3.38 -20.35
N ASP A 223 -4.59 -2.69 -19.68
CA ASP A 223 -3.16 -2.81 -19.96
C ASP A 223 -2.55 -4.10 -19.36
N ILE A 224 -3.34 -4.87 -18.60
CA ILE A 224 -2.95 -6.21 -18.14
C ILE A 224 -3.10 -7.19 -19.30
N ASP A 225 -2.05 -7.93 -19.61
CA ASP A 225 -2.10 -8.94 -20.68
C ASP A 225 -3.23 -9.95 -20.43
N ASN A 226 -4.06 -10.17 -21.47
CA ASN A 226 -5.21 -11.08 -21.40
C ASN A 226 -6.07 -10.81 -20.14
N TYR A 227 -6.45 -9.54 -19.93
CA TYR A 227 -7.22 -9.11 -18.74
C TYR A 227 -8.60 -9.78 -18.65
N GLU A 228 -9.17 -10.26 -19.75
CA GLU A 228 -10.43 -10.99 -19.80
C GLU A 228 -10.38 -12.31 -19.02
N TYR A 229 -9.19 -12.92 -18.88
CA TYR A 229 -8.97 -14.14 -18.09
C TYR A 229 -9.48 -14.02 -16.66
N PHE A 230 -9.42 -12.82 -16.07
CA PHE A 230 -9.78 -12.61 -14.67
C PHE A 230 -11.28 -12.65 -14.40
N TYR A 231 -12.14 -12.48 -15.41
CA TYR A 231 -13.59 -12.43 -15.24
C TYR A 231 -14.40 -13.31 -16.20
N GLN A 232 -13.75 -14.09 -17.05
CA GLN A 232 -14.42 -14.92 -18.06
C GLN A 232 -15.43 -15.92 -17.46
N ASP A 233 -15.27 -16.30 -16.19
CA ASP A 233 -16.10 -17.28 -15.47
C ASP A 233 -16.94 -16.60 -14.37
N THR A 234 -17.19 -15.28 -14.46
CA THR A 234 -17.98 -14.52 -13.47
C THR A 234 -19.14 -13.79 -14.16
N ASP A 235 -20.25 -13.62 -13.43
CA ASP A 235 -21.42 -12.87 -13.88
C ASP A 235 -21.45 -11.42 -13.38
N CYS A 236 -20.37 -10.94 -12.72
CA CYS A 236 -20.31 -9.60 -12.16
C CYS A 236 -20.24 -8.53 -13.27
N GLU A 237 -20.67 -7.31 -12.94
CA GLU A 237 -20.45 -6.17 -13.84
C GLU A 237 -18.98 -5.85 -14.00
N VAL A 238 -18.52 -5.62 -15.23
CA VAL A 238 -17.12 -5.29 -15.52
C VAL A 238 -17.03 -3.86 -16.05
N ILE A 239 -16.20 -3.05 -15.40
CA ILE A 239 -15.83 -1.69 -15.79
C ILE A 239 -14.34 -1.69 -16.11
N THR A 240 -13.96 -1.18 -17.28
CA THR A 240 -12.56 -1.20 -17.71
C THR A 240 -11.94 0.19 -17.66
N PHE A 241 -10.65 0.25 -17.35
CA PHE A 241 -9.83 1.45 -17.48
C PHE A 241 -8.46 1.08 -18.05
N GLY A 242 -7.76 2.05 -18.64
CA GLY A 242 -6.42 1.79 -19.18
C GLY A 242 -5.93 2.88 -20.12
N SER A 243 -4.81 2.61 -20.80
CA SER A 243 -4.15 3.55 -21.71
C SER A 243 -4.83 3.63 -23.08
N ASP A 244 -5.46 2.54 -23.54
CA ASP A 244 -6.09 2.46 -24.86
C ASP A 244 -7.59 2.79 -24.76
N PRO A 245 -8.04 3.96 -25.31
CA PRO A 245 -9.45 4.35 -25.28
C PRO A 245 -10.37 3.45 -26.11
N ALA A 246 -9.81 2.62 -27.01
CA ALA A 246 -10.60 1.68 -27.79
C ALA A 246 -10.96 0.40 -26.99
N LYS A 247 -10.21 0.11 -25.93
CA LYS A 247 -10.41 -1.06 -25.07
C LYS A 247 -11.01 -0.72 -23.71
N SER A 248 -10.86 0.53 -23.29
CA SER A 248 -11.16 0.96 -21.93
C SER A 248 -12.36 1.88 -21.89
N MET A 249 -13.29 1.63 -20.95
CA MET A 249 -14.38 2.56 -20.65
C MET A 249 -13.85 3.90 -20.15
N TYR A 250 -12.85 3.87 -19.26
CA TYR A 250 -12.19 5.06 -18.72
C TYR A 250 -10.74 5.11 -19.20
N SER A 251 -10.36 6.22 -19.84
CA SER A 251 -9.00 6.46 -20.32
C SER A 251 -8.62 7.93 -20.23
N ALA A 252 -7.37 8.27 -20.53
CA ALA A 252 -6.85 9.63 -20.48
C ALA A 252 -6.19 10.03 -21.79
N SER A 253 -6.37 11.31 -22.19
CA SER A 253 -5.63 11.94 -23.29
C SER A 253 -5.13 13.33 -22.87
N ASP A 254 -4.33 13.97 -23.72
CA ASP A 254 -3.82 15.34 -23.54
C ASP A 254 -3.16 15.55 -22.17
N ILE A 255 -2.33 14.58 -21.76
CA ILE A 255 -1.66 14.61 -20.45
C ILE A 255 -0.58 15.70 -20.46
N THR A 256 -0.66 16.62 -19.53
CA THR A 256 0.31 17.70 -19.31
C THR A 256 0.82 17.68 -17.88
N TYR A 257 1.99 18.26 -17.66
CA TYR A 257 2.64 18.30 -16.34
C TYR A 257 2.86 19.74 -15.91
N ASP A 258 2.63 20.04 -14.65
CA ASP A 258 3.05 21.31 -14.06
C ASP A 258 4.51 21.26 -13.57
N GLU A 259 4.99 22.36 -12.96
CA GLU A 259 6.35 22.49 -12.44
C GLU A 259 6.71 21.48 -11.32
N LEU A 260 5.72 20.83 -10.70
CA LEU A 260 5.91 19.80 -9.69
C LEU A 260 5.62 18.39 -10.23
N GLY A 261 5.53 18.24 -11.55
CA GLY A 261 5.24 16.94 -12.19
C GLY A 261 3.82 16.43 -11.98
N ARG A 262 2.89 17.27 -11.48
CA ARG A 262 1.49 16.89 -11.30
C ARG A 262 0.77 16.92 -12.63
N CYS A 263 -0.06 15.90 -12.87
CA CYS A 263 -0.71 15.72 -14.16
C CYS A 263 -2.06 16.45 -14.24
N THR A 264 -2.31 17.07 -15.39
CA THR A 264 -3.64 17.46 -15.86
C THR A 264 -3.92 16.73 -17.15
N TYR A 265 -5.10 16.13 -17.29
CA TYR A 265 -5.46 15.33 -18.47
C TYR A 265 -6.94 15.45 -18.83
N SER A 266 -7.28 15.14 -20.08
CA SER A 266 -8.65 14.95 -20.54
C SER A 266 -9.12 13.55 -20.16
N LEU A 267 -10.15 13.47 -19.29
CA LEU A 267 -10.82 12.21 -18.99
C LEU A 267 -11.69 11.80 -20.18
N LEU A 268 -11.47 10.60 -20.70
CA LEU A 268 -12.32 10.00 -21.72
C LEU A 268 -13.21 8.94 -21.07
N ILE A 269 -14.49 8.94 -21.43
CA ILE A 269 -15.45 7.86 -21.09
C ILE A 269 -16.00 7.33 -22.41
N ASN A 270 -15.79 6.04 -22.69
CA ASN A 270 -16.12 5.39 -23.97
C ASN A 270 -15.52 6.13 -25.18
N GLY A 271 -14.28 6.62 -25.05
CA GLY A 271 -13.57 7.35 -26.09
C GLY A 271 -13.97 8.81 -26.26
N GLU A 272 -14.99 9.31 -25.56
CA GLU A 272 -15.44 10.70 -25.63
C GLU A 272 -14.92 11.51 -24.44
N LYS A 273 -14.51 12.77 -24.69
CA LYS A 273 -14.05 13.65 -23.62
C LYS A 273 -15.21 14.02 -22.69
N ALA A 274 -15.09 13.59 -21.44
CA ALA A 274 -16.09 13.85 -20.42
C ALA A 274 -15.76 15.07 -19.54
N ASP A 275 -14.49 15.23 -19.13
CA ASP A 275 -14.05 16.32 -18.26
C ASP A 275 -12.52 16.52 -18.35
N THR A 276 -12.00 17.47 -17.59
CA THR A 276 -10.56 17.67 -17.36
C THR A 276 -10.23 17.43 -15.89
N ILE A 277 -9.26 16.60 -15.62
CA ILE A 277 -8.84 16.18 -14.28
C ILE A 277 -7.44 16.73 -13.98
N THR A 278 -7.28 17.34 -12.82
CA THR A 278 -5.96 17.75 -12.29
C THR A 278 -5.67 17.00 -11.01
N LEU A 279 -4.53 16.32 -10.96
CA LEU A 279 -4.09 15.56 -9.80
C LEU A 279 -3.30 16.43 -8.82
N GLY A 280 -3.44 16.14 -7.53
CA GLY A 280 -2.63 16.77 -6.47
C GLY A 280 -1.27 16.13 -6.27
N VAL A 281 -0.99 14.99 -6.94
CA VAL A 281 0.24 14.19 -6.84
C VAL A 281 0.92 14.05 -8.20
N PRO A 282 2.26 13.92 -8.26
CA PRO A 282 3.00 13.80 -9.51
C PRO A 282 2.95 12.39 -10.09
N GLY A 283 3.33 12.27 -11.36
CA GLY A 283 3.64 11.01 -12.04
C GLY A 283 2.51 10.44 -12.90
N LEU A 284 2.90 9.93 -14.08
CA LEU A 284 1.99 9.34 -15.07
C LEU A 284 1.20 8.13 -14.50
N HIS A 285 1.84 7.29 -13.68
CA HIS A 285 1.19 6.14 -13.05
C HIS A 285 -0.02 6.57 -12.18
N ASN A 286 0.00 7.80 -11.63
CA ASN A 286 -1.12 8.33 -10.86
C ASN A 286 -2.29 8.77 -11.74
N VAL A 287 -2.08 9.03 -13.03
CA VAL A 287 -3.19 9.18 -13.99
C VAL A 287 -3.98 7.87 -14.04
N TYR A 288 -3.32 6.73 -14.23
CA TYR A 288 -4.00 5.42 -14.29
C TYR A 288 -4.63 5.03 -12.94
N ASN A 289 -3.95 5.27 -11.81
CA ASN A 289 -4.52 5.10 -10.47
C ASN A 289 -5.82 5.93 -10.31
N SER A 290 -5.83 7.17 -10.81
CA SER A 290 -7.00 8.04 -10.74
C SER A 290 -8.14 7.59 -11.65
N LEU A 291 -7.86 6.97 -12.81
CA LEU A 291 -8.92 6.39 -13.67
C LEU A 291 -9.68 5.28 -12.93
N ALA A 292 -8.97 4.41 -12.23
CA ALA A 292 -9.57 3.37 -11.40
C ALA A 292 -10.43 3.97 -10.27
N ALA A 293 -9.92 5.01 -9.59
CA ALA A 293 -10.64 5.70 -8.53
C ALA A 293 -11.89 6.44 -9.07
N ILE A 294 -11.79 7.07 -10.23
CA ILE A 294 -12.93 7.71 -10.93
C ILE A 294 -13.99 6.67 -11.28
N ALA A 295 -13.59 5.54 -11.85
CA ALA A 295 -14.50 4.45 -12.20
C ALA A 295 -15.29 3.96 -10.99
N ALA A 296 -14.61 3.73 -9.84
CA ALA A 296 -15.24 3.35 -8.58
C ALA A 296 -16.22 4.43 -8.06
N ALA A 297 -15.78 5.68 -8.04
CA ALA A 297 -16.60 6.80 -7.58
C ALA A 297 -17.85 7.00 -8.46
N ARG A 298 -17.71 6.92 -9.78
CA ARG A 298 -18.85 7.00 -10.72
C ARG A 298 -19.82 5.85 -10.54
N LYS A 299 -19.35 4.63 -10.30
CA LYS A 299 -20.20 3.47 -9.96
C LYS A 299 -21.01 3.72 -8.68
N LEU A 300 -20.44 4.44 -7.73
CA LEU A 300 -21.12 4.84 -6.49
C LEU A 300 -21.95 6.12 -6.65
N SER A 301 -22.14 6.62 -7.87
CA SER A 301 -22.92 7.82 -8.20
C SER A 301 -22.37 9.13 -7.63
N VAL A 302 -21.03 9.20 -7.41
CA VAL A 302 -20.38 10.46 -7.05
C VAL A 302 -20.35 11.37 -8.27
N ASP A 303 -20.71 12.63 -8.09
CA ASP A 303 -20.63 13.62 -9.16
C ASP A 303 -19.18 14.05 -9.47
N MET A 304 -18.99 14.64 -10.64
CA MET A 304 -17.65 14.98 -11.14
C MET A 304 -16.97 16.08 -10.32
N GLU A 305 -17.73 16.98 -9.70
CA GLU A 305 -17.15 18.07 -8.89
C GLU A 305 -16.46 17.50 -7.64
N HIS A 306 -17.10 16.58 -6.93
CA HIS A 306 -16.50 15.92 -5.77
C HIS A 306 -15.33 15.01 -6.17
N ILE A 307 -15.43 14.32 -7.32
CA ILE A 307 -14.31 13.53 -7.86
C ILE A 307 -13.08 14.42 -8.09
N LYS A 308 -13.25 15.55 -8.79
CA LYS A 308 -12.17 16.51 -9.06
C LYS A 308 -11.61 17.11 -7.77
N ALA A 309 -12.47 17.47 -6.82
CA ALA A 309 -12.06 17.98 -5.52
C ALA A 309 -11.21 16.95 -4.75
N GLY A 310 -11.67 15.69 -4.64
CA GLY A 310 -10.94 14.63 -3.96
C GLY A 310 -9.56 14.37 -4.58
N LEU A 311 -9.48 14.26 -5.91
CA LEU A 311 -8.23 14.01 -6.61
C LEU A 311 -7.25 15.19 -6.54
N SER A 312 -7.71 16.42 -6.61
CA SER A 312 -6.86 17.61 -6.52
C SER A 312 -6.38 17.89 -5.08
N ASN A 313 -7.21 17.53 -4.08
CA ASN A 313 -6.87 17.69 -2.67
C ASN A 313 -5.95 16.57 -2.15
N PHE A 314 -5.95 15.41 -2.78
CA PHE A 314 -5.03 14.32 -2.44
C PHE A 314 -3.58 14.76 -2.69
N LYS A 315 -2.78 14.87 -1.62
CA LYS A 315 -1.36 15.30 -1.68
C LYS A 315 -0.38 14.15 -1.52
N GLY A 316 -0.86 12.91 -1.64
CA GLY A 316 -0.10 11.69 -1.42
C GLY A 316 -0.29 11.11 -0.03
N THR A 317 0.22 9.91 0.15
CA THR A 317 0.40 9.24 1.43
C THR A 317 1.86 9.35 1.86
N ASN A 318 2.13 9.22 3.14
CA ASN A 318 3.50 9.22 3.62
C ASN A 318 4.32 8.15 2.88
N ARG A 319 5.56 8.50 2.56
CA ARG A 319 6.49 7.66 1.83
C ARG A 319 6.04 7.28 0.39
N ARG A 320 5.26 8.12 -0.29
CA ARG A 320 4.89 7.97 -1.71
C ARG A 320 5.20 9.28 -2.45
N PHE A 321 6.43 9.42 -2.94
CA PHE A 321 7.00 10.65 -3.49
C PHE A 321 6.76 11.84 -2.54
N GLU A 322 6.97 11.62 -1.25
CA GLU A 322 6.69 12.57 -0.18
C GLU A 322 7.80 13.60 -0.08
N LYS A 323 7.48 14.88 -0.26
CA LYS A 323 8.45 15.96 0.01
C LYS A 323 8.62 16.12 1.53
N LYS A 324 9.80 15.80 2.03
CA LYS A 324 10.14 15.91 3.46
C LYS A 324 10.62 17.31 3.84
N GLY A 325 11.34 18.00 2.96
CA GLY A 325 11.89 19.33 3.23
C GLY A 325 13.00 19.73 2.27
N THR A 326 13.84 20.66 2.73
CA THR A 326 14.98 21.16 1.95
C THR A 326 16.15 21.47 2.90
N PHE A 327 17.34 20.99 2.61
CA PHE A 327 18.58 21.35 3.29
C PHE A 327 19.58 21.94 2.30
N ASN A 328 20.22 23.04 2.62
CA ASN A 328 21.22 23.70 1.75
C ASN A 328 20.77 23.87 0.29
N GLY A 329 19.47 24.05 0.05
CA GLY A 329 18.88 24.15 -1.30
C GLY A 329 18.67 22.82 -2.03
N VAL A 330 18.93 21.69 -1.38
CA VAL A 330 18.62 20.32 -1.86
C VAL A 330 17.22 19.94 -1.43
N THR A 331 16.35 19.59 -2.37
CA THR A 331 15.01 19.09 -2.04
C THR A 331 15.09 17.60 -1.66
N VAL A 332 14.49 17.24 -0.54
CA VAL A 332 14.43 15.85 -0.03
C VAL A 332 13.05 15.27 -0.27
N ILE A 333 13.01 14.13 -0.97
CA ILE A 333 11.82 13.30 -1.21
C ILE A 333 12.04 11.93 -0.53
N ASP A 334 10.99 11.35 0.06
CA ASP A 334 11.00 9.96 0.48
C ASP A 334 9.98 9.14 -0.32
N ASP A 335 10.39 7.93 -0.74
CA ASP A 335 9.54 7.01 -1.47
C ASP A 335 9.72 5.57 -0.99
N TYR A 336 8.61 4.87 -0.81
CA TYR A 336 8.58 3.48 -0.38
C TYR A 336 8.97 2.48 -1.48
N ALA A 337 9.24 2.96 -2.71
CA ALA A 337 9.59 2.14 -3.86
C ALA A 337 10.71 1.13 -3.53
N HIS A 338 10.41 -0.15 -3.73
CA HIS A 338 11.29 -1.27 -3.41
C HIS A 338 11.23 -2.39 -4.47
N HIS A 339 10.54 -2.14 -5.58
CA HIS A 339 10.50 -2.97 -6.78
C HIS A 339 11.03 -2.16 -7.97
N PRO A 340 11.71 -2.78 -8.98
CA PRO A 340 12.26 -2.05 -10.13
C PRO A 340 11.25 -1.16 -10.87
N ASP A 341 10.01 -1.62 -11.04
CA ASP A 341 8.97 -0.84 -11.69
C ASP A 341 8.55 0.39 -10.88
N GLU A 342 8.51 0.27 -9.55
CA GLU A 342 8.24 1.41 -8.67
C GLU A 342 9.38 2.42 -8.73
N ILE A 343 10.65 1.95 -8.74
CA ILE A 343 11.83 2.80 -8.89
C ILE A 343 11.76 3.59 -10.20
N ARG A 344 11.44 2.91 -11.32
CA ARG A 344 11.27 3.57 -12.62
C ARG A 344 10.15 4.62 -12.58
N ALA A 345 9.02 4.31 -11.95
CA ALA A 345 7.90 5.24 -11.81
C ALA A 345 8.28 6.48 -10.99
N THR A 346 8.99 6.28 -9.87
CA THR A 346 9.49 7.37 -9.02
C THR A 346 10.49 8.24 -9.77
N LEU A 347 11.46 7.64 -10.48
CA LEU A 347 12.46 8.40 -11.25
C LEU A 347 11.84 9.11 -12.46
N SER A 348 10.83 8.51 -13.10
CA SER A 348 10.06 9.19 -14.15
C SER A 348 9.30 10.40 -13.62
N SER A 349 8.77 10.32 -12.39
CA SER A 349 8.13 11.47 -11.73
C SER A 349 9.16 12.54 -11.37
N ALA A 350 10.33 12.14 -10.89
CA ALA A 350 11.44 13.02 -10.56
C ALA A 350 11.94 13.83 -11.77
N ALA A 351 11.91 13.26 -12.98
CA ALA A 351 12.32 13.92 -14.21
C ALA A 351 11.48 15.17 -14.53
N HIS A 352 10.26 15.27 -14.02
CA HIS A 352 9.38 16.43 -14.17
C HIS A 352 9.42 17.39 -12.96
N TYR A 353 10.17 17.04 -11.92
CA TYR A 353 10.34 17.88 -10.73
C TYR A 353 11.54 18.83 -10.92
N PRO A 354 11.53 20.07 -10.41
CA PRO A 354 12.67 20.99 -10.55
C PRO A 354 13.93 20.42 -9.91
N HIS A 355 14.98 20.20 -10.68
CA HIS A 355 16.26 19.71 -10.18
C HIS A 355 17.42 20.01 -11.12
N ASN A 356 18.65 20.03 -10.58
CA ASN A 356 19.89 20.00 -11.34
C ASN A 356 20.37 18.56 -11.59
N ARG A 357 20.37 17.75 -10.53
CA ARG A 357 20.73 16.33 -10.55
C ARG A 357 19.79 15.55 -9.64
N VAL A 358 19.44 14.32 -10.02
CA VAL A 358 18.69 13.38 -9.19
C VAL A 358 19.68 12.46 -8.46
N TRP A 359 19.66 12.54 -7.13
CA TRP A 359 20.36 11.62 -6.23
C TRP A 359 19.35 10.60 -5.69
N VAL A 360 19.73 9.33 -5.72
CA VAL A 360 18.95 8.26 -5.10
C VAL A 360 19.77 7.62 -3.99
N VAL A 361 19.24 7.58 -2.79
CA VAL A 361 19.72 6.70 -1.71
C VAL A 361 18.77 5.52 -1.64
N PHE A 362 19.22 4.37 -2.13
CA PHE A 362 18.38 3.17 -2.20
C PHE A 362 18.81 2.11 -1.19
N GLN A 363 17.82 1.61 -0.44
CA GLN A 363 18.00 0.46 0.44
C GLN A 363 17.26 -0.75 -0.15
N PRO A 364 17.98 -1.74 -0.70
CA PRO A 364 17.34 -2.97 -1.17
C PRO A 364 16.62 -3.67 -0.02
N HIS A 365 15.44 -4.22 -0.30
CA HIS A 365 14.61 -4.89 0.70
C HIS A 365 14.58 -6.39 0.41
N THR A 366 15.08 -7.19 1.35
CA THR A 366 15.32 -8.63 1.36
C THR A 366 16.43 -9.11 0.40
N TYR A 367 17.13 -10.15 0.82
CA TYR A 367 18.19 -10.76 0.00
C TYR A 367 17.60 -11.52 -1.20
N SER A 368 16.49 -12.21 -1.01
CA SER A 368 15.81 -12.98 -2.05
C SER A 368 15.37 -12.10 -3.21
N ARG A 369 14.65 -11.00 -2.94
CA ARG A 369 14.23 -10.05 -3.97
C ARG A 369 15.41 -9.38 -4.65
N THR A 370 16.43 -8.96 -3.87
CA THR A 370 17.61 -8.32 -4.43
C THR A 370 18.34 -9.24 -5.41
N LYS A 371 18.46 -10.53 -5.09
CA LYS A 371 19.09 -11.51 -5.97
C LYS A 371 18.25 -11.81 -7.21
N LEU A 372 16.98 -11.99 -7.03
CA LEU A 372 16.02 -12.34 -8.11
C LEU A 372 15.96 -11.24 -9.16
N LEU A 373 15.80 -9.98 -8.72
CA LEU A 373 15.63 -8.81 -9.60
C LEU A 373 16.90 -7.97 -9.74
N PHE A 374 18.06 -8.62 -9.63
CA PHE A 374 19.37 -7.95 -9.56
C PHE A 374 19.66 -7.05 -10.77
N ASN A 375 19.43 -7.56 -11.98
CA ASN A 375 19.65 -6.82 -13.21
C ASN A 375 18.61 -5.71 -13.41
N GLU A 376 17.37 -5.98 -13.07
CA GLU A 376 16.27 -5.05 -13.14
C GLU A 376 16.43 -3.88 -12.18
N PHE A 377 16.96 -4.14 -10.95
CA PHE A 377 17.34 -3.08 -10.02
C PHE A 377 18.46 -2.21 -10.57
N ALA A 378 19.51 -2.82 -11.13
CA ALA A 378 20.63 -2.06 -11.70
C ALA A 378 20.16 -1.17 -12.86
N ASP A 379 19.33 -1.70 -13.75
CA ASP A 379 18.73 -0.95 -14.85
C ASP A 379 17.85 0.20 -14.33
N ALA A 380 16.91 -0.09 -13.43
CA ALA A 380 16.00 0.93 -12.90
C ALA A 380 16.74 2.08 -12.19
N LEU A 381 17.73 1.77 -11.34
CA LEU A 381 18.52 2.76 -10.63
C LEU A 381 19.46 3.55 -11.56
N SER A 382 19.82 2.99 -12.72
CA SER A 382 20.65 3.67 -13.70
C SER A 382 19.99 4.90 -14.34
N HIS A 383 18.71 5.12 -14.13
CA HIS A 383 17.99 6.34 -14.57
C HIS A 383 18.27 7.56 -13.67
N ALA A 384 18.84 7.37 -12.47
CA ALA A 384 19.30 8.48 -11.64
C ALA A 384 20.67 9.02 -12.09
N ASP A 385 21.01 10.26 -11.73
CA ASP A 385 22.34 10.82 -11.99
C ASP A 385 23.39 10.28 -11.02
N LYS A 386 23.01 10.11 -9.77
CA LYS A 386 23.87 9.63 -8.68
C LYS A 386 23.14 8.60 -7.84
N VAL A 387 23.77 7.46 -7.57
CA VAL A 387 23.20 6.38 -6.76
C VAL A 387 24.07 6.13 -5.54
N VAL A 388 23.45 6.13 -4.37
CA VAL A 388 24.03 5.67 -3.12
C VAL A 388 23.25 4.45 -2.65
N LEU A 389 23.92 3.34 -2.45
CA LEU A 389 23.29 2.12 -1.94
C LEU A 389 23.60 1.98 -0.44
N ALA A 390 22.54 1.80 0.34
CA ALA A 390 22.62 1.37 1.73
C ALA A 390 22.71 -0.17 1.81
N LYS A 391 23.03 -0.70 2.99
CA LYS A 391 23.00 -2.14 3.27
C LYS A 391 21.59 -2.71 3.04
N ILE A 392 21.51 -3.94 2.51
CA ILE A 392 20.24 -4.64 2.33
C ILE A 392 19.50 -4.72 3.67
N TYR A 393 18.25 -4.30 3.66
CA TYR A 393 17.31 -4.49 4.78
C TYR A 393 16.81 -5.94 4.75
N ALA A 394 17.27 -6.72 5.72
CA ALA A 394 17.02 -8.16 5.75
C ALA A 394 15.54 -8.53 6.01
N ALA A 395 14.78 -7.65 6.68
CA ALA A 395 13.43 -7.93 7.17
C ALA A 395 13.39 -9.23 8.01
N ARG A 396 12.82 -10.30 7.45
CA ARG A 396 12.71 -11.61 8.10
C ARG A 396 13.74 -12.63 7.62
N GLU A 397 14.60 -12.24 6.67
CA GLU A 397 15.56 -13.14 6.05
C GLU A 397 16.90 -13.11 6.78
N THR A 398 17.62 -14.24 6.69
CA THR A 398 19.04 -14.33 7.00
C THR A 398 19.80 -14.43 5.69
N ASP A 399 20.96 -13.77 5.59
CA ASP A 399 21.79 -13.87 4.37
C ASP A 399 22.33 -15.30 4.18
N THR A 400 21.70 -16.02 3.28
CA THR A 400 22.13 -17.35 2.82
C THR A 400 22.45 -17.37 1.33
N LEU A 401 22.27 -16.23 0.65
CA LEU A 401 22.29 -16.14 -0.81
C LEU A 401 23.61 -15.53 -1.35
N GLY A 402 24.42 -14.94 -0.45
CA GLY A 402 25.71 -14.34 -0.79
C GLY A 402 25.58 -13.18 -1.77
N ILE A 403 24.54 -12.31 -1.58
CA ILE A 403 24.32 -11.11 -2.36
C ILE A 403 24.46 -9.88 -1.46
N SER A 404 25.06 -8.83 -1.98
CA SER A 404 25.23 -7.58 -1.25
C SER A 404 24.86 -6.36 -2.09
N SER A 405 24.63 -5.23 -1.41
CA SER A 405 24.49 -3.93 -2.09
C SER A 405 25.77 -3.51 -2.81
N ALA A 406 26.95 -4.00 -2.38
CA ALA A 406 28.19 -3.74 -3.08
C ALA A 406 28.21 -4.39 -4.47
N ASP A 407 27.69 -5.62 -4.60
CA ASP A 407 27.57 -6.31 -5.90
C ASP A 407 26.64 -5.54 -6.84
N LEU A 408 25.51 -5.05 -6.31
CA LEU A 408 24.57 -4.22 -7.07
C LEU A 408 25.22 -2.89 -7.50
N CYS A 409 26.03 -2.27 -6.63
CA CYS A 409 26.75 -1.06 -6.94
C CYS A 409 27.73 -1.27 -8.12
N GLU A 410 28.49 -2.36 -8.11
CA GLU A 410 29.41 -2.69 -9.22
C GLU A 410 28.64 -2.95 -10.53
N LYS A 411 27.46 -3.57 -10.45
CA LYS A 411 26.60 -3.76 -11.62
C LYS A 411 26.12 -2.42 -12.19
N ILE A 412 25.68 -1.48 -11.35
CA ILE A 412 25.26 -0.12 -11.78
C ILE A 412 26.43 0.62 -12.42
N LYS A 413 27.64 0.55 -11.84
CA LYS A 413 28.84 1.12 -12.44
C LYS A 413 29.15 0.54 -13.82
N SER A 414 28.92 -0.77 -14.01
CA SER A 414 29.13 -1.43 -15.30
C SER A 414 28.18 -0.91 -16.40
N LEU A 415 27.06 -0.30 -16.02
CA LEU A 415 26.13 0.41 -16.91
C LEU A 415 26.53 1.88 -17.17
N GLY A 416 27.69 2.31 -16.69
CA GLY A 416 28.23 3.66 -16.91
C GLY A 416 27.66 4.71 -15.95
N LYS A 417 27.07 4.29 -14.81
CA LYS A 417 26.50 5.21 -13.82
C LYS A 417 27.35 5.33 -12.56
N GLU A 418 27.36 6.50 -11.95
CA GLU A 418 28.02 6.71 -10.68
C GLU A 418 27.23 6.07 -9.55
N CYS A 419 27.84 5.13 -8.86
CA CYS A 419 27.27 4.45 -7.72
C CYS A 419 28.29 4.31 -6.59
N VAL A 420 27.83 4.50 -5.36
CA VAL A 420 28.64 4.31 -4.14
C VAL A 420 27.83 3.43 -3.18
N TYR A 421 28.48 2.41 -2.62
CA TYR A 421 27.93 1.64 -1.51
C TYR A 421 28.51 2.15 -0.18
N ILE A 422 27.65 2.42 0.80
CA ILE A 422 28.03 2.85 2.15
C ILE A 422 27.19 2.05 3.13
N ASP A 423 27.81 1.41 4.13
CA ASP A 423 27.17 0.44 5.01
C ASP A 423 26.21 1.07 6.03
N ASN A 424 26.59 2.21 6.62
CA ASN A 424 25.83 2.85 7.70
C ASN A 424 25.27 4.22 7.28
N PHE A 425 24.16 4.62 7.92
CA PHE A 425 23.43 5.83 7.56
C PHE A 425 24.19 7.11 7.88
N GLU A 426 24.88 7.18 9.01
CA GLU A 426 25.68 8.38 9.37
C GLU A 426 26.75 8.71 8.33
N ASP A 427 27.40 7.70 7.74
CA ASP A 427 28.40 7.92 6.70
C ASP A 427 27.74 8.25 5.35
N ILE A 428 26.53 7.74 5.08
CA ILE A 428 25.73 8.18 3.93
C ILE A 428 25.39 9.66 4.08
N GLU A 429 24.91 10.11 5.23
CA GLU A 429 24.57 11.51 5.50
C GLU A 429 25.79 12.43 5.33
N LYS A 430 26.94 12.07 5.91
CA LYS A 430 28.21 12.82 5.72
C LYS A 430 28.60 12.91 4.24
N TYR A 431 28.42 11.81 3.51
CA TYR A 431 28.70 11.76 2.08
C TYR A 431 27.77 12.69 1.29
N LEU A 432 26.47 12.69 1.58
CA LEU A 432 25.47 13.55 0.94
C LEU A 432 25.70 15.03 1.25
N LEU A 433 25.94 15.39 2.53
CA LEU A 433 26.27 16.75 2.94
C LEU A 433 27.48 17.33 2.22
N LYS A 434 28.45 16.49 1.87
CA LYS A 434 29.66 16.90 1.15
C LYS A 434 29.47 17.04 -0.36
N ASN A 435 28.58 16.25 -0.98
CA ASN A 435 28.51 16.04 -2.43
C ASN A 435 27.26 16.60 -3.10
N CYS A 436 26.13 16.71 -2.36
CA CYS A 436 24.93 17.36 -2.87
C CYS A 436 25.12 18.90 -2.87
N ILE A 437 24.58 19.54 -3.88
CA ILE A 437 24.65 20.99 -4.04
C ILE A 437 23.24 21.61 -4.20
N ASN A 438 23.16 22.91 -4.02
CA ASN A 438 21.91 23.64 -4.22
C ASN A 438 21.27 23.32 -5.59
N GLY A 439 19.97 23.03 -5.58
CA GLY A 439 19.18 22.64 -6.74
C GLY A 439 19.18 21.12 -7.03
N ASP A 440 19.90 20.30 -6.28
CA ASP A 440 19.77 18.84 -6.40
C ASP A 440 18.45 18.34 -5.80
N LEU A 441 17.95 17.23 -6.34
CA LEU A 441 16.84 16.44 -5.80
C LEU A 441 17.39 15.17 -5.19
N LEU A 442 17.22 15.00 -3.89
CA LEU A 442 17.60 13.79 -3.14
C LEU A 442 16.37 12.95 -2.86
N ILE A 443 16.39 11.69 -3.26
CA ILE A 443 15.31 10.74 -3.02
C ILE A 443 15.83 9.61 -2.14
N THR A 444 15.31 9.48 -0.92
CA THR A 444 15.47 8.27 -0.10
C THR A 444 14.43 7.25 -0.56
N MET A 445 14.87 6.02 -0.87
CA MET A 445 14.01 5.05 -1.54
C MET A 445 14.18 3.64 -0.96
N GLY A 446 13.07 3.02 -0.57
CA GLY A 446 13.06 1.65 -0.04
C GLY A 446 11.97 1.39 0.99
N ALA A 447 11.63 0.11 1.20
CA ALA A 447 10.60 -0.30 2.17
C ALA A 447 11.12 -0.40 3.62
N GLY A 448 12.43 -0.30 3.83
CA GLY A 448 13.07 -0.31 5.15
C GLY A 448 13.10 1.06 5.83
N ASP A 449 14.19 1.30 6.53
CA ASP A 449 14.40 2.47 7.40
C ASP A 449 15.21 3.61 6.75
N VAL A 450 15.52 3.51 5.47
CA VAL A 450 16.30 4.49 4.69
C VAL A 450 15.75 5.93 4.72
N TYR A 451 14.45 6.09 4.99
CA TYR A 451 13.81 7.40 5.15
C TYR A 451 14.44 8.24 6.26
N GLN A 452 15.02 7.60 7.28
CA GLN A 452 15.69 8.26 8.41
C GLN A 452 16.82 9.16 7.94
N ILE A 453 17.59 8.74 6.91
CA ILE A 453 18.65 9.57 6.30
C ILE A 453 18.10 10.91 5.84
N GLY A 454 16.95 10.91 5.16
CA GLY A 454 16.31 12.14 4.72
C GLY A 454 15.85 13.02 5.88
N GLU A 455 15.30 12.40 6.93
CA GLU A 455 14.83 13.10 8.14
C GLU A 455 15.99 13.68 8.96
N ASP A 456 17.10 12.97 9.07
CA ASP A 456 18.28 13.42 9.82
C ASP A 456 19.00 14.59 9.10
N LEU A 457 19.06 14.58 7.76
CA LEU A 457 19.58 15.70 6.97
C LEU A 457 18.76 16.98 7.10
N LEU A 458 17.52 16.91 7.56
CA LEU A 458 16.61 18.05 7.74
C LEU A 458 16.62 18.63 9.17
N LYS A 459 17.31 17.99 10.11
CA LYS A 459 17.50 18.47 11.49
C LYS A 459 18.58 19.52 11.57
#